data_8741864512c2f9d9f5b32399eb4a9827
#
_entry.id   8741864512c2f9d9f5b32399eb4a9827
#
_cell.length_a   1.000
_cell.length_b   1.000
_cell.length_c   1.000
_cell.angle_alpha   90.00
_cell.angle_beta   90.00
_cell.angle_gamma   90.00
#
_symmetry.space_group_name_H-M   'P 1'
#
loop_
_entity.id
_entity.type
_entity.pdbx_description
1 polymer ?
#
loop_
_entity_poly.entity_id
_entity_poly.type
_entity_poly.pdbx_seq_one_letter_code
_entity_poly.pdbx_strand_id
1 'polypeptide(L)'
;MPNHKERKVFLLIVEGSSDRIAIKGALKEVLKALGYDALLDCEVYGTDLTLHPYQNNNQYSEPEDALENVVSAVNEFIYNERRSSKIDFDNIAAVATLSDLDACYCDDSRIVFYSDAPEGAKSQCDINAQLIRTTNIPFMTKRNATKRDAFDALLSEKEIYIGESSKRRVPFKPFYMSVHLEHALMNDTCEHTLEEKGEMARNFRAKYIHCPTSFIHLLDDISIHGTDHPSSWNRKTLKENAFARASNLFHIIQWFKELADVLQCSDVES
;
A
#
# COMPACT_ATOMS: atom_id res chain seq x y z
N MET A 1 18.09 4.13 -35.41
CA MET A 1 17.72 4.72 -34.11
C MET A 1 17.42 3.54 -33.20
N PRO A 2 17.95 3.46 -32.01
CA PRO A 2 17.54 2.35 -31.12
C PRO A 2 16.04 2.49 -30.88
N ASN A 3 15.31 1.41 -31.13
CA ASN A 3 13.91 1.27 -30.78
C ASN A 3 13.81 1.55 -29.29
N HIS A 4 13.28 2.71 -28.88
CA HIS A 4 12.93 2.96 -27.50
C HIS A 4 11.78 1.99 -27.15
N LYS A 5 12.12 0.83 -26.64
CA LYS A 5 11.16 -0.10 -26.10
C LYS A 5 10.38 0.64 -25.02
N GLU A 6 9.08 0.70 -25.16
CA GLU A 6 8.24 1.32 -24.13
C GLU A 6 8.44 0.58 -22.83
N ARG A 7 8.92 1.30 -21.81
CA ARG A 7 9.07 0.75 -20.47
C ARG A 7 7.72 0.28 -19.95
N LYS A 8 7.71 -0.86 -19.32
CA LYS A 8 6.55 -1.34 -18.58
C LYS A 8 6.48 -0.64 -17.22
N VAL A 9 5.30 -0.51 -16.67
CA VAL A 9 5.03 0.22 -15.42
C VAL A 9 4.54 -0.75 -14.36
N PHE A 10 5.24 -0.78 -13.24
CA PHE A 10 4.73 -1.28 -11.99
C PHE A 10 3.97 -0.14 -11.29
N LEU A 11 2.68 -0.32 -11.06
CA LEU A 11 1.84 0.68 -10.42
C LEU A 11 1.55 0.29 -8.97
N LEU A 12 2.04 1.09 -8.03
CA LEU A 12 1.71 0.98 -6.61
C LEU A 12 0.67 2.03 -6.23
N ILE A 13 -0.47 1.60 -5.73
CA ILE A 13 -1.54 2.46 -5.23
C ILE A 13 -1.43 2.55 -3.71
N VAL A 14 -1.44 3.77 -3.17
CA VAL A 14 -1.31 4.08 -1.74
C VAL A 14 -2.48 4.93 -1.26
N GLU A 15 -2.77 4.92 0.04
CA GLU A 15 -3.96 5.59 0.60
C GLU A 15 -3.87 7.12 0.57
N GLY A 16 -2.66 7.71 0.55
CA GLY A 16 -2.52 9.16 0.66
C GLY A 16 -1.45 9.79 -0.23
N SER A 17 -1.53 11.10 -0.38
CA SER A 17 -0.53 11.89 -1.11
C SER A 17 0.81 11.94 -0.36
N SER A 18 0.81 11.93 0.98
CA SER A 18 2.02 11.83 1.81
C SER A 18 2.76 10.53 1.57
N ASP A 19 2.03 9.41 1.48
CA ASP A 19 2.61 8.09 1.22
C ASP A 19 3.28 8.04 -0.14
N ARG A 20 2.60 8.58 -1.15
CA ARG A 20 3.18 8.74 -2.49
C ARG A 20 4.48 9.53 -2.47
N ILE A 21 4.52 10.67 -1.75
CA ILE A 21 5.72 11.52 -1.63
C ILE A 21 6.85 10.75 -0.96
N ALA A 22 6.54 10.02 0.12
CA ALA A 22 7.54 9.30 0.90
C ALA A 22 8.24 8.21 0.08
N ILE A 23 7.49 7.35 -0.62
CA ILE A 23 8.04 6.08 -1.12
C ILE A 23 8.36 6.07 -2.62
N LYS A 24 7.70 6.91 -3.47
CA LYS A 24 7.88 6.88 -4.93
C LYS A 24 9.33 6.95 -5.36
N GLY A 25 10.07 7.93 -4.84
CA GLY A 25 11.47 8.15 -5.21
C GLY A 25 12.36 7.01 -4.76
N ALA A 26 12.18 6.52 -3.53
CA ALA A 26 12.98 5.42 -2.98
C ALA A 26 12.77 4.11 -3.75
N LEU A 27 11.55 3.76 -4.12
CA LEU A 27 11.26 2.56 -4.93
C LEU A 27 11.86 2.65 -6.34
N LYS A 28 11.81 3.80 -6.99
CA LYS A 28 12.48 4.01 -8.29
C LYS A 28 13.99 3.79 -8.20
N GLU A 29 14.63 4.32 -7.17
CA GLU A 29 16.07 4.12 -6.98
C GLU A 29 16.41 2.67 -6.60
N VAL A 30 15.51 1.95 -5.90
CA VAL A 30 15.66 0.51 -5.67
C VAL A 30 15.63 -0.26 -6.99
N LEU A 31 14.66 -0.01 -7.87
CA LEU A 31 14.60 -0.63 -9.21
C LEU A 31 15.88 -0.40 -10.00
N LYS A 32 16.39 0.82 -9.97
CA LYS A 32 17.65 1.19 -10.66
C LYS A 32 18.85 0.49 -10.03
N ALA A 33 18.96 0.43 -8.72
CA ALA A 33 20.04 -0.26 -8.01
C ALA A 33 20.04 -1.78 -8.29
N LEU A 34 18.88 -2.37 -8.56
CA LEU A 34 18.71 -3.76 -8.97
C LEU A 34 18.98 -3.97 -10.47
N GLY A 35 19.17 -2.92 -11.27
CA GLY A 35 19.42 -2.99 -12.71
C GLY A 35 18.17 -3.23 -13.56
N TYR A 36 16.97 -2.98 -13.03
CA TYR A 36 15.70 -3.26 -13.71
C TYR A 36 15.06 -2.02 -14.36
N ASP A 37 15.64 -0.84 -14.17
CA ASP A 37 15.08 0.44 -14.61
C ASP A 37 15.01 0.62 -16.14
N ALA A 38 15.71 -0.20 -16.90
CA ALA A 38 15.58 -0.25 -18.35
C ALA A 38 14.30 -0.98 -18.83
N LEU A 39 13.76 -1.90 -18.01
CA LEU A 39 12.62 -2.76 -18.34
C LEU A 39 11.33 -2.27 -17.66
N LEU A 40 11.46 -1.83 -16.41
CA LEU A 40 10.34 -1.55 -15.52
C LEU A 40 10.52 -0.18 -14.88
N ASP A 41 9.49 0.65 -14.93
CA ASP A 41 9.37 1.88 -14.13
C ASP A 41 8.42 1.64 -12.96
N CYS A 42 8.63 2.32 -11.84
CA CYS A 42 7.73 2.26 -10.68
C CYS A 42 6.97 3.58 -10.55
N GLU A 43 5.68 3.53 -10.78
CA GLU A 43 4.79 4.65 -10.49
C GLU A 43 4.03 4.41 -9.20
N VAL A 44 3.86 5.46 -8.39
CA VAL A 44 3.08 5.43 -7.16
C VAL A 44 1.96 6.43 -7.29
N TYR A 45 0.73 5.96 -7.15
CA TYR A 45 -0.48 6.77 -7.21
C TYR A 45 -1.13 6.83 -5.83
N GLY A 46 -1.28 8.06 -5.32
CA GLY A 46 -1.97 8.31 -4.06
C GLY A 46 -3.43 8.64 -4.34
N THR A 47 -4.32 7.81 -3.88
CA THR A 47 -5.76 8.03 -3.90
C THR A 47 -6.36 7.46 -2.63
N ASP A 48 -7.51 7.98 -2.25
CA ASP A 48 -8.29 7.40 -1.17
C ASP A 48 -8.82 6.04 -1.65
N LEU A 49 -8.07 4.99 -1.42
CA LEU A 49 -8.45 3.61 -1.70
C LEU A 49 -9.57 3.15 -0.78
N THR A 50 -10.27 4.08 -0.16
CA THR A 50 -11.29 3.86 0.84
C THR A 50 -11.65 2.37 1.07
N LEU A 51 -10.69 1.65 1.61
CA LEU A 51 -11.00 0.57 2.53
C LEU A 51 -11.62 1.20 3.81
N HIS A 52 -11.95 2.50 3.70
CA HIS A 52 -12.72 3.21 4.68
C HIS A 52 -14.17 2.76 4.57
N PRO A 53 -14.68 2.13 5.62
CA PRO A 53 -16.11 1.81 5.70
C PRO A 53 -17.00 3.07 5.79
N TYR A 54 -16.54 4.19 5.24
CA TYR A 54 -17.18 5.49 5.30
C TYR A 54 -17.36 6.10 3.94
N GLN A 55 -18.42 5.74 3.28
CA GLN A 55 -19.05 6.68 2.38
C GLN A 55 -19.98 7.60 3.18
N ASN A 56 -20.11 8.85 2.74
CA ASN A 56 -21.07 9.81 3.29
C ASN A 56 -22.40 9.10 3.56
N ASN A 57 -22.89 9.16 4.80
CA ASN A 57 -24.15 8.59 5.31
C ASN A 57 -24.03 7.32 6.19
N ASN A 58 -22.91 7.03 6.84
CA ASN A 58 -22.74 5.85 7.71
C ASN A 58 -22.92 4.49 6.99
N GLN A 59 -22.81 4.43 5.67
CA GLN A 59 -22.76 3.18 4.93
C GLN A 59 -21.31 2.70 4.84
N TYR A 60 -21.09 1.42 5.12
CA TYR A 60 -19.81 0.77 4.92
C TYR A 60 -19.69 0.39 3.44
N SER A 61 -18.49 0.55 2.86
CA SER A 61 -18.17 -0.16 1.62
C SER A 61 -18.27 -1.66 1.91
N GLU A 62 -18.93 -2.39 1.04
CA GLU A 62 -18.93 -3.85 1.16
C GLU A 62 -17.53 -4.38 0.79
N PRO A 63 -17.10 -5.53 1.33
CA PRO A 63 -15.78 -6.11 1.03
C PRO A 63 -15.54 -6.29 -0.48
N GLU A 64 -16.59 -6.58 -1.26
CA GLU A 64 -16.55 -6.73 -2.71
C GLU A 64 -16.15 -5.44 -3.44
N ASP A 65 -16.45 -4.28 -2.86
CA ASP A 65 -16.10 -2.96 -3.43
C ASP A 65 -14.58 -2.71 -3.44
N ALA A 66 -13.82 -3.41 -2.59
CA ALA A 66 -12.37 -3.19 -2.45
C ALA A 66 -11.63 -3.40 -3.78
N LEU A 67 -11.97 -4.44 -4.53
CA LEU A 67 -11.36 -4.71 -5.82
C LEU A 67 -11.78 -3.69 -6.89
N GLU A 68 -13.05 -3.30 -6.90
CA GLU A 68 -13.57 -2.27 -7.80
C GLU A 68 -12.89 -0.92 -7.54
N ASN A 69 -12.63 -0.57 -6.29
CA ASN A 69 -11.89 0.64 -5.92
C ASN A 69 -10.45 0.61 -6.44
N VAL A 70 -9.77 -0.53 -6.35
CA VAL A 70 -8.43 -0.70 -6.95
C VAL A 70 -8.47 -0.51 -8.45
N VAL A 71 -9.40 -1.16 -9.16
CA VAL A 71 -9.54 -1.03 -10.62
C VAL A 71 -9.88 0.41 -11.01
N SER A 72 -10.75 1.08 -10.26
CA SER A 72 -11.08 2.49 -10.47
C SER A 72 -9.88 3.40 -10.30
N ALA A 73 -9.05 3.17 -9.28
CA ALA A 73 -7.81 3.92 -9.06
C ALA A 73 -6.80 3.73 -10.21
N VAL A 74 -6.67 2.51 -10.74
CA VAL A 74 -5.83 2.24 -11.93
C VAL A 74 -6.35 3.00 -13.14
N ASN A 75 -7.65 2.97 -13.40
CA ASN A 75 -8.26 3.66 -14.53
C ASN A 75 -8.08 5.19 -14.41
N GLU A 76 -8.26 5.73 -13.21
CA GLU A 76 -8.03 7.16 -12.93
C GLU A 76 -6.57 7.56 -13.14
N PHE A 77 -5.61 6.77 -12.64
CA PHE A 77 -4.19 6.98 -12.88
C PHE A 77 -3.89 7.04 -14.37
N ILE A 78 -4.33 6.06 -15.15
CA ILE A 78 -4.07 6.01 -16.58
C ILE A 78 -4.74 7.17 -17.30
N TYR A 79 -5.97 7.53 -16.93
CA TYR A 79 -6.66 8.69 -17.52
C TYR A 79 -5.88 9.99 -17.31
N ASN A 80 -5.32 10.19 -16.12
CA ASN A 80 -4.51 11.36 -15.79
C ASN A 80 -3.16 11.35 -16.51
N GLU A 81 -2.49 10.19 -16.58
CA GLU A 81 -1.15 10.06 -17.18
C GLU A 81 -1.15 10.01 -18.70
N ARG A 82 -2.21 9.57 -19.37
CA ARG A 82 -2.32 9.61 -20.85
C ARG A 82 -2.06 10.98 -21.44
N ARG A 83 -2.38 12.04 -20.71
CA ARG A 83 -2.20 13.42 -21.16
C ARG A 83 -0.77 13.95 -20.96
N SER A 84 -0.05 13.42 -19.98
CA SER A 84 1.26 13.94 -19.54
C SER A 84 2.42 13.03 -19.92
N SER A 85 2.29 11.72 -19.74
CA SER A 85 3.41 10.75 -19.83
C SER A 85 3.24 9.68 -20.90
N LYS A 86 2.11 9.63 -21.61
CA LYS A 86 1.77 8.61 -22.62
C LYS A 86 1.66 7.18 -22.05
N ILE A 87 1.46 7.03 -20.74
CA ILE A 87 1.17 5.74 -20.14
C ILE A 87 -0.27 5.35 -20.48
N ASP A 88 -0.47 4.14 -20.94
CA ASP A 88 -1.79 3.54 -21.16
C ASP A 88 -1.88 2.13 -20.55
N PHE A 89 -3.00 1.43 -20.76
CA PHE A 89 -3.23 0.12 -20.18
C PHE A 89 -2.17 -0.91 -20.58
N ASP A 90 -1.60 -0.81 -21.79
CA ASP A 90 -0.61 -1.75 -22.31
C ASP A 90 0.75 -1.59 -21.64
N ASN A 91 1.00 -0.44 -21.04
CA ASN A 91 2.23 -0.20 -20.29
C ASN A 91 2.21 -0.86 -18.90
N ILE A 92 1.04 -1.09 -18.28
CA ILE A 92 0.97 -1.63 -16.91
C ILE A 92 1.45 -3.08 -16.88
N ALA A 93 2.56 -3.37 -16.22
CA ALA A 93 3.09 -4.72 -16.03
C ALA A 93 2.45 -5.42 -14.84
N ALA A 94 2.21 -4.70 -13.76
CA ALA A 94 1.60 -5.21 -12.54
C ALA A 94 1.01 -4.07 -11.70
N VAL A 95 0.07 -4.40 -10.84
CA VAL A 95 -0.56 -3.47 -9.87
C VAL A 95 -0.36 -3.99 -8.47
N ALA A 96 0.00 -3.10 -7.57
CA ALA A 96 0.05 -3.35 -6.13
C ALA A 96 -0.79 -2.31 -5.38
N THR A 97 -1.25 -2.69 -4.18
CA THR A 97 -1.76 -1.72 -3.19
C THR A 97 -0.87 -1.73 -1.96
N LEU A 98 -0.75 -0.61 -1.28
CA LEU A 98 -0.14 -0.52 0.05
C LEU A 98 -1.12 0.23 0.94
N SER A 99 -1.61 -0.47 1.96
CA SER A 99 -2.65 0.03 2.84
C SER A 99 -2.24 0.01 4.30
N ASP A 100 -2.73 0.98 5.05
CA ASP A 100 -2.62 1.01 6.49
C ASP A 100 -3.63 0.02 7.10
N LEU A 101 -3.16 -0.90 7.95
CA LEU A 101 -4.07 -1.82 8.64
C LEU A 101 -4.79 -1.16 9.84
N ASP A 102 -4.29 -0.03 10.34
CA ASP A 102 -4.82 0.66 11.53
C ASP A 102 -5.05 -0.30 12.72
N ALA A 103 -4.17 -1.27 12.89
CA ALA A 103 -4.29 -2.33 13.88
C ALA A 103 -5.60 -3.15 13.81
N CYS A 104 -6.29 -3.22 12.65
CA CYS A 104 -7.60 -3.86 12.53
C CYS A 104 -7.59 -5.36 12.85
N TYR A 105 -6.42 -6.01 12.86
CA TYR A 105 -6.27 -7.41 13.25
C TYR A 105 -6.06 -7.62 14.76
N CYS A 106 -6.02 -6.57 15.58
CA CYS A 106 -5.92 -6.73 17.04
C CYS A 106 -7.13 -7.48 17.61
N ASP A 107 -6.98 -7.99 18.82
CA ASP A 107 -8.08 -8.58 19.58
C ASP A 107 -9.13 -7.51 19.90
N ASP A 108 -10.42 -7.84 19.81
CA ASP A 108 -11.49 -6.89 20.13
C ASP A 108 -11.43 -6.40 21.59
N SER A 109 -10.82 -7.17 22.51
CA SER A 109 -10.53 -6.72 23.88
C SER A 109 -9.54 -5.55 23.98
N ARG A 110 -8.83 -5.27 22.89
CA ARG A 110 -7.94 -4.09 22.75
C ARG A 110 -8.67 -2.83 22.29
N ILE A 111 -9.95 -2.93 21.96
CA ILE A 111 -10.81 -1.78 21.63
C ILE A 111 -11.46 -1.29 22.92
N VAL A 112 -11.09 -0.10 23.36
CA VAL A 112 -11.52 0.46 24.64
C VAL A 112 -12.23 1.79 24.46
N PHE A 113 -13.10 2.13 25.44
CA PHE A 113 -13.80 3.40 25.40
C PHE A 113 -12.84 4.57 25.69
N TYR A 114 -12.95 5.63 24.87
CA TYR A 114 -12.15 6.85 24.96
C TYR A 114 -12.92 7.91 25.78
N SER A 115 -12.81 7.83 27.11
CA SER A 115 -13.57 8.68 28.05
C SER A 115 -13.18 10.16 28.03
N ASP A 116 -11.91 10.42 27.71
CA ASP A 116 -11.25 11.72 27.69
C ASP A 116 -10.86 12.17 26.27
N ALA A 117 -11.62 11.71 25.27
CA ALA A 117 -11.40 12.07 23.88
C ALA A 117 -11.43 13.59 23.69
N PRO A 118 -10.43 14.17 23.01
CA PRO A 118 -10.48 15.56 22.60
C PRO A 118 -11.74 15.86 21.79
N GLU A 119 -12.21 17.11 21.83
CA GLU A 119 -13.37 17.52 21.06
C GLU A 119 -13.20 17.19 19.57
N GLY A 120 -14.16 16.46 19.03
CA GLY A 120 -14.14 16.00 17.62
C GLY A 120 -13.34 14.71 17.36
N ALA A 121 -12.55 14.21 18.31
CA ALA A 121 -11.85 12.93 18.16
C ALA A 121 -12.83 11.76 18.25
N LYS A 122 -12.82 10.87 17.26
CA LYS A 122 -13.67 9.66 17.23
C LYS A 122 -12.94 8.42 17.66
N SER A 123 -11.66 8.30 17.32
CA SER A 123 -10.81 7.15 17.65
C SER A 123 -9.34 7.54 17.61
N GLN A 124 -8.51 6.78 18.30
CA GLN A 124 -7.06 6.90 18.31
C GLN A 124 -6.44 5.51 18.40
N CYS A 125 -5.39 5.25 17.62
CA CYS A 125 -4.56 4.07 17.78
C CYS A 125 -3.42 4.39 18.76
N ASP A 126 -3.55 3.95 20.01
CA ASP A 126 -2.50 4.09 21.03
C ASP A 126 -1.51 2.93 20.89
N ILE A 127 -0.47 3.15 20.10
CA ILE A 127 0.54 2.14 19.78
C ILE A 127 1.29 1.70 21.04
N ASN A 128 1.62 2.63 21.92
CA ASN A 128 2.39 2.37 23.14
C ASN A 128 1.59 1.52 24.14
N ALA A 129 0.31 1.80 24.29
CA ALA A 129 -0.59 1.00 25.13
C ALA A 129 -1.11 -0.26 24.41
N GLN A 130 -0.89 -0.38 23.09
CA GLN A 130 -1.45 -1.42 22.22
C GLN A 130 -2.98 -1.48 22.30
N LEU A 131 -3.62 -0.33 22.19
CA LEU A 131 -5.09 -0.16 22.28
C LEU A 131 -5.61 0.66 21.10
N ILE A 132 -6.83 0.36 20.71
CA ILE A 132 -7.66 1.27 19.90
C ILE A 132 -8.64 1.95 20.85
N ARG A 133 -8.46 3.24 21.09
CA ARG A 133 -9.37 4.05 21.89
C ARG A 133 -10.48 4.60 20.97
N THR A 134 -11.73 4.47 21.35
CA THR A 134 -12.84 4.95 20.51
C THR A 134 -14.03 5.42 21.36
N THR A 135 -14.75 6.41 20.85
CA THR A 135 -16.01 6.86 21.46
C THR A 135 -17.19 5.91 21.13
N ASN A 136 -16.98 4.93 20.22
CA ASN A 136 -18.02 3.97 19.82
C ASN A 136 -17.40 2.57 19.54
N ILE A 137 -17.34 1.73 20.57
CA ILE A 137 -16.75 0.38 20.49
C ILE A 137 -17.45 -0.50 19.44
N PRO A 138 -18.81 -0.63 19.41
CA PRO A 138 -19.48 -1.48 18.42
C PRO A 138 -19.16 -1.06 16.98
N PHE A 139 -19.07 0.23 16.73
CA PHE A 139 -18.70 0.76 15.44
C PHE A 139 -17.27 0.40 15.06
N MET A 140 -16.29 0.56 15.96
CA MET A 140 -14.90 0.24 15.72
C MET A 140 -14.68 -1.26 15.49
N THR A 141 -15.35 -2.11 16.25
CA THR A 141 -15.33 -3.57 16.04
C THR A 141 -15.83 -3.93 14.64
N LYS A 142 -16.98 -3.34 14.23
CA LYS A 142 -17.52 -3.57 12.89
C LYS A 142 -16.57 -3.06 11.80
N ARG A 143 -16.01 -1.85 11.96
CA ARG A 143 -15.03 -1.27 11.04
C ARG A 143 -13.83 -2.23 10.85
N ASN A 144 -13.27 -2.73 11.94
CA ASN A 144 -12.14 -3.65 11.88
C ASN A 144 -12.49 -4.96 11.16
N ALA A 145 -13.69 -5.51 11.42
CA ALA A 145 -14.16 -6.70 10.72
C ALA A 145 -14.29 -6.45 9.20
N THR A 146 -15.00 -5.38 8.80
CA THR A 146 -15.15 -5.03 7.37
C THR A 146 -13.80 -4.80 6.69
N LYS A 147 -12.85 -4.14 7.37
CA LYS A 147 -11.50 -3.92 6.82
C LYS A 147 -10.75 -5.24 6.60
N ARG A 148 -10.84 -6.19 7.55
CA ARG A 148 -10.26 -7.54 7.38
C ARG A 148 -10.89 -8.31 6.22
N ASP A 149 -12.21 -8.24 6.08
CA ASP A 149 -12.93 -8.93 5.00
C ASP A 149 -12.56 -8.34 3.62
N ALA A 150 -12.39 -7.01 3.53
CA ALA A 150 -11.89 -6.35 2.33
C ALA A 150 -10.48 -6.80 1.95
N PHE A 151 -9.56 -6.94 2.92
CA PHE A 151 -8.23 -7.49 2.65
C PHE A 151 -8.27 -8.96 2.22
N ASP A 152 -9.12 -9.78 2.83
CA ASP A 152 -9.30 -11.18 2.40
C ASP A 152 -9.80 -11.25 0.95
N ALA A 153 -10.70 -10.36 0.53
CA ALA A 153 -11.15 -10.25 -0.84
C ALA A 153 -9.99 -9.88 -1.79
N LEU A 154 -9.19 -8.85 -1.45
CA LEU A 154 -8.01 -8.47 -2.25
C LEU A 154 -6.97 -9.59 -2.34
N LEU A 155 -6.75 -10.35 -1.26
CA LEU A 155 -5.78 -11.45 -1.22
C LEU A 155 -6.22 -12.66 -2.03
N SER A 156 -7.52 -12.84 -2.25
CA SER A 156 -8.04 -13.91 -3.11
C SER A 156 -7.66 -13.71 -4.58
N GLU A 157 -7.38 -12.46 -4.97
CA GLU A 157 -7.07 -12.11 -6.34
C GLU A 157 -5.56 -12.11 -6.59
N LYS A 158 -5.13 -12.86 -7.60
CA LYS A 158 -3.72 -12.86 -8.07
C LYS A 158 -3.53 -11.92 -9.25
N GLU A 159 -4.59 -11.55 -9.91
CA GLU A 159 -4.63 -10.75 -11.12
C GLU A 159 -5.92 -9.93 -11.13
N ILE A 160 -5.85 -8.75 -11.70
CA ILE A 160 -7.02 -7.88 -11.89
C ILE A 160 -7.22 -7.55 -13.37
N TYR A 161 -8.46 -7.21 -13.71
CA TYR A 161 -8.81 -6.77 -15.05
C TYR A 161 -8.88 -5.25 -15.10
N ILE A 162 -8.03 -4.62 -15.91
CA ILE A 162 -7.97 -3.17 -16.10
C ILE A 162 -8.41 -2.79 -17.52
N GLY A 163 -8.90 -1.56 -17.69
CA GLY A 163 -9.42 -1.05 -18.96
C GLY A 163 -10.93 -1.25 -19.12
N GLU A 164 -11.57 -0.29 -19.80
CA GLU A 164 -13.02 -0.27 -19.96
C GLU A 164 -13.51 -1.20 -21.06
N SER A 165 -12.94 -1.11 -22.26
CA SER A 165 -13.41 -1.80 -23.47
C SER A 165 -12.63 -3.06 -23.80
N SER A 166 -11.32 -3.08 -23.56
CA SER A 166 -10.47 -4.25 -23.70
C SER A 166 -9.87 -4.58 -22.34
N LYS A 167 -10.59 -5.40 -21.58
CA LYS A 167 -10.13 -5.82 -20.25
C LYS A 167 -8.80 -6.57 -20.36
N ARG A 168 -7.73 -5.93 -19.89
CA ARG A 168 -6.43 -6.55 -19.80
C ARG A 168 -6.22 -7.12 -18.41
N ARG A 169 -5.74 -8.33 -18.35
CA ARG A 169 -5.38 -9.03 -17.10
C ARG A 169 -3.96 -8.69 -16.71
N VAL A 170 -3.75 -8.22 -15.48
CA VAL A 170 -2.45 -7.88 -14.93
C VAL A 170 -2.24 -8.50 -13.55
N PRO A 171 -1.02 -8.93 -13.20
CA PRO A 171 -0.69 -9.42 -11.88
C PRO A 171 -1.02 -8.40 -10.79
N PHE A 172 -1.52 -8.88 -9.66
CA PHE A 172 -1.93 -8.06 -8.52
C PHE A 172 -1.42 -8.62 -7.20
N LYS A 173 -0.94 -7.75 -6.31
CA LYS A 173 -0.58 -8.11 -4.91
C LYS A 173 -0.88 -6.95 -3.96
N PRO A 174 -1.60 -7.19 -2.85
CA PRO A 174 -1.75 -6.21 -1.77
C PRO A 174 -0.54 -6.27 -0.80
N PHE A 175 -0.14 -5.10 -0.30
CA PHE A 175 0.85 -4.91 0.76
C PHE A 175 0.26 -4.09 1.89
N TYR A 176 0.89 -4.13 3.08
CA TYR A 176 0.39 -3.42 4.25
C TYR A 176 1.48 -2.78 5.12
N MET A 177 1.05 -1.79 5.90
CA MET A 177 1.68 -1.30 7.13
C MET A 177 0.80 -1.70 8.32
N SER A 178 1.36 -2.24 9.40
CA SER A 178 0.55 -2.79 10.52
C SER A 178 -0.36 -1.76 11.19
N VAL A 179 0.08 -0.52 11.31
CA VAL A 179 -0.75 0.60 11.76
C VAL A 179 -0.86 1.60 10.63
N HIS A 180 0.07 2.51 10.49
CA HIS A 180 0.13 3.51 9.41
C HIS A 180 1.58 3.72 8.97
N LEU A 181 1.76 4.39 7.83
CA LEU A 181 3.04 4.56 7.17
C LEU A 181 4.07 5.28 8.07
N GLU A 182 3.67 6.34 8.78
CA GLU A 182 4.56 7.10 9.64
C GLU A 182 5.13 6.21 10.77
N HIS A 183 4.29 5.33 11.35
CA HIS A 183 4.78 4.37 12.35
C HIS A 183 5.74 3.35 11.73
N ALA A 184 5.36 2.72 10.63
CA ALA A 184 6.16 1.67 10.02
C ALA A 184 7.49 2.20 9.49
N LEU A 185 7.51 3.24 8.67
CA LEU A 185 8.71 3.72 8.00
C LEU A 185 9.52 4.71 8.83
N MET A 186 8.87 5.57 9.62
CA MET A 186 9.53 6.68 10.31
C MET A 186 9.67 6.45 11.82
N ASN A 187 9.09 5.36 12.34
CA ASN A 187 9.06 5.02 13.77
C ASN A 187 8.39 6.12 14.62
N ASP A 188 7.34 6.72 14.07
CA ASP A 188 6.56 7.75 14.73
C ASP A 188 5.21 7.21 15.17
N THR A 189 4.88 7.41 16.44
CA THR A 189 3.65 6.91 17.06
C THR A 189 2.64 8.02 17.36
N CYS A 190 2.95 9.26 16.96
CA CYS A 190 2.11 10.41 17.19
C CYS A 190 1.06 10.57 16.08
N GLU A 191 -0.06 11.20 16.42
CA GLU A 191 -1.00 11.69 15.42
C GLU A 191 -0.48 13.03 14.85
N HIS A 192 -0.62 13.20 13.55
CA HIS A 192 -0.14 14.35 12.81
C HIS A 192 -1.23 14.98 11.96
N THR A 193 -1.16 16.29 11.82
CA THR A 193 -1.93 17.03 10.82
C THR A 193 -1.48 16.66 9.40
N LEU A 194 -2.31 16.95 8.40
CA LEU A 194 -1.95 16.72 6.99
C LEU A 194 -0.68 17.48 6.58
N GLU A 195 -0.46 18.68 7.12
CA GLU A 195 0.74 19.47 6.84
C GLU A 195 2.00 18.82 7.41
N GLU A 196 1.95 18.39 8.68
CA GLU A 196 3.05 17.67 9.33
C GLU A 196 3.37 16.35 8.61
N LYS A 197 2.36 15.57 8.23
CA LYS A 197 2.55 14.34 7.41
C LYS A 197 3.25 14.66 6.09
N GLY A 198 2.85 15.74 5.42
CA GLY A 198 3.49 16.18 4.19
C GLY A 198 4.95 16.58 4.37
N GLU A 199 5.30 17.22 5.49
CA GLU A 199 6.70 17.57 5.82
C GLU A 199 7.51 16.31 6.14
N MET A 200 6.99 15.42 6.98
CA MET A 200 7.62 14.13 7.31
C MET A 200 7.89 13.30 6.05
N ALA A 201 6.94 13.22 5.14
CA ALA A 201 7.08 12.51 3.87
C ALA A 201 8.20 13.11 2.99
N ARG A 202 8.32 14.44 2.91
CA ARG A 202 9.41 15.11 2.19
C ARG A 202 10.77 14.82 2.83
N ASN A 203 10.86 14.88 4.15
CA ASN A 203 12.10 14.59 4.90
C ASN A 203 12.52 13.12 4.73
N PHE A 204 11.56 12.20 4.80
CA PHE A 204 11.78 10.78 4.55
C PHE A 204 12.29 10.54 3.11
N ARG A 205 11.61 11.13 2.11
CA ARG A 205 12.05 11.07 0.72
C ARG A 205 13.49 11.58 0.55
N ALA A 206 13.82 12.74 1.12
CA ALA A 206 15.16 13.33 1.01
C ALA A 206 16.23 12.39 1.57
N LYS A 207 15.93 11.65 2.65
CA LYS A 207 16.84 10.68 3.27
C LYS A 207 17.11 9.47 2.37
N TYR A 208 16.10 8.96 1.69
CA TYR A 208 16.20 7.65 1.03
C TYR A 208 16.29 7.69 -0.50
N ILE A 209 15.98 8.83 -1.16
CA ILE A 209 16.00 8.94 -2.62
C ILE A 209 17.39 8.68 -3.25
N HIS A 210 18.46 8.85 -2.49
CA HIS A 210 19.83 8.60 -2.96
C HIS A 210 20.52 7.43 -2.24
N CYS A 211 19.76 6.69 -1.41
CA CYS A 211 20.28 5.62 -0.58
C CYS A 211 19.40 4.35 -0.70
N PRO A 212 19.29 3.72 -1.89
CA PRO A 212 18.41 2.58 -2.10
C PRO A 212 18.73 1.40 -1.17
N THR A 213 20.01 1.13 -0.90
CA THR A 213 20.42 0.08 0.03
C THR A 213 19.92 0.34 1.45
N SER A 214 19.99 1.59 1.93
CA SER A 214 19.46 1.95 3.25
C SER A 214 17.94 1.83 3.31
N PHE A 215 17.24 2.10 2.21
CA PHE A 215 15.80 1.88 2.13
C PHE A 215 15.44 0.38 2.13
N ILE A 216 16.19 -0.44 1.40
CA ILE A 216 16.05 -1.91 1.41
C ILE A 216 16.24 -2.45 2.84
N HIS A 217 17.30 -2.01 3.55
CA HIS A 217 17.53 -2.40 4.94
C HIS A 217 16.39 -1.97 5.86
N LEU A 218 15.85 -0.75 5.70
CA LEU A 218 14.69 -0.32 6.46
C LEU A 218 13.49 -1.24 6.23
N LEU A 219 13.20 -1.61 4.98
CA LEU A 219 12.09 -2.51 4.66
C LEU A 219 12.31 -3.92 5.24
N ASP A 220 13.55 -4.40 5.25
CA ASP A 220 13.93 -5.66 5.88
C ASP A 220 13.75 -5.61 7.40
N ASP A 221 14.24 -4.55 8.06
CA ASP A 221 14.13 -4.33 9.50
C ASP A 221 12.68 -4.34 10.02
N ILE A 222 11.73 -3.83 9.21
CA ILE A 222 10.31 -3.82 9.56
C ILE A 222 9.54 -5.01 8.98
N SER A 223 10.20 -5.92 8.30
CA SER A 223 9.57 -7.12 7.75
C SER A 223 9.31 -8.14 8.86
N ILE A 224 8.29 -8.96 8.65
CA ILE A 224 8.06 -10.12 9.54
C ILE A 224 8.96 -11.24 9.03
N HIS A 225 10.13 -11.39 9.68
CA HIS A 225 11.14 -12.34 9.27
C HIS A 225 10.62 -13.79 9.18
N GLY A 226 11.14 -14.53 8.20
CA GLY A 226 10.78 -15.92 7.96
C GLY A 226 9.41 -16.10 7.28
N THR A 227 8.80 -15.03 6.79
CA THR A 227 7.59 -15.08 5.97
C THR A 227 7.91 -14.80 4.50
N ASP A 228 7.12 -15.35 3.61
CA ASP A 228 6.95 -14.88 2.23
C ASP A 228 5.71 -13.98 2.14
N HIS A 229 5.43 -13.40 0.96
CA HIS A 229 4.27 -12.52 0.80
C HIS A 229 2.94 -13.18 1.24
N PRO A 230 2.57 -14.40 0.82
CA PRO A 230 1.35 -15.06 1.29
C PRO A 230 1.34 -15.32 2.80
N SER A 231 2.44 -15.82 3.37
CA SER A 231 2.54 -16.14 4.80
C SER A 231 2.49 -14.89 5.69
N SER A 232 2.95 -13.73 5.18
CA SER A 232 2.90 -12.45 5.91
C SER A 232 1.47 -12.00 6.20
N TRP A 233 0.50 -12.47 5.42
CA TRP A 233 -0.93 -12.20 5.60
C TRP A 233 -1.64 -13.22 6.52
N ASN A 234 -0.91 -14.14 7.14
CA ASN A 234 -1.52 -15.07 8.09
C ASN A 234 -2.17 -14.31 9.25
N ARG A 235 -3.46 -14.59 9.52
CA ARG A 235 -4.25 -13.88 10.55
C ARG A 235 -3.62 -13.93 11.94
N LYS A 236 -2.96 -15.04 12.31
CA LYS A 236 -2.25 -15.14 13.59
C LYS A 236 -1.06 -14.17 13.63
N THR A 237 -0.26 -14.17 12.57
CA THR A 237 0.89 -13.25 12.41
C THR A 237 0.45 -11.80 12.46
N LEU A 238 -0.62 -11.43 11.74
CA LEU A 238 -1.17 -10.07 11.75
C LEU A 238 -1.70 -9.67 13.12
N LYS A 239 -2.36 -10.60 13.84
CA LYS A 239 -2.85 -10.36 15.21
C LYS A 239 -1.70 -10.10 16.19
N GLU A 240 -0.65 -10.92 16.13
CA GLU A 240 0.53 -10.80 16.99
C GLU A 240 1.31 -9.49 16.74
N ASN A 241 1.26 -8.98 15.52
CA ASN A 241 1.98 -7.77 15.08
C ASN A 241 1.07 -6.55 14.84
N ALA A 242 -0.19 -6.57 15.31
CA ALA A 242 -1.17 -5.53 14.98
C ALA A 242 -0.71 -4.12 15.37
N PHE A 243 0.03 -3.96 16.47
CA PHE A 243 0.59 -2.70 16.94
C PHE A 243 2.12 -2.61 16.75
N ALA A 244 2.73 -3.62 16.16
CA ALA A 244 4.16 -3.62 15.91
C ALA A 244 4.53 -2.67 14.78
N ARG A 245 5.76 -2.21 14.78
CA ARG A 245 6.37 -1.53 13.65
C ARG A 245 6.69 -2.55 12.55
N ALA A 246 5.68 -2.97 11.79
CA ALA A 246 5.80 -4.05 10.83
C ALA A 246 5.12 -3.74 9.49
N SER A 247 5.63 -4.35 8.43
CA SER A 247 5.13 -4.27 7.06
C SER A 247 5.54 -5.51 6.28
N ASN A 248 4.81 -5.85 5.23
CA ASN A 248 5.25 -6.84 4.26
C ASN A 248 5.79 -6.21 2.96
N LEU A 249 6.00 -4.91 2.94
CA LEU A 249 6.46 -4.17 1.74
C LEU A 249 7.85 -4.64 1.25
N PHE A 250 8.67 -5.26 2.10
CA PHE A 250 9.96 -5.85 1.69
C PHE A 250 9.80 -6.86 0.53
N HIS A 251 8.70 -7.60 0.49
CA HIS A 251 8.43 -8.57 -0.58
C HIS A 251 8.21 -7.93 -1.97
N ILE A 252 8.04 -6.60 -2.05
CA ILE A 252 7.98 -5.89 -3.34
C ILE A 252 9.28 -6.02 -4.12
N ILE A 253 10.42 -6.13 -3.42
CA ILE A 253 11.76 -6.25 -4.02
C ILE A 253 11.88 -7.57 -4.77
N GLN A 254 11.41 -8.66 -4.15
CA GLN A 254 11.38 -9.96 -4.81
C GLN A 254 10.42 -9.95 -6.02
N TRP A 255 9.29 -9.26 -5.88
CA TRP A 255 8.34 -9.17 -6.98
C TRP A 255 8.86 -8.34 -8.15
N PHE A 256 9.63 -7.29 -7.93
CA PHE A 256 10.33 -6.57 -8.99
C PHE A 256 11.24 -7.51 -9.80
N LYS A 257 11.97 -8.40 -9.14
CA LYS A 257 12.80 -9.39 -9.79
C LYS A 257 11.98 -10.37 -10.64
N GLU A 258 10.93 -10.94 -10.08
CA GLU A 258 10.01 -11.85 -10.78
C GLU A 258 9.44 -11.22 -12.05
N LEU A 259 9.00 -9.94 -11.97
CA LEU A 259 8.46 -9.21 -13.11
C LEU A 259 9.53 -8.93 -14.17
N ALA A 260 10.73 -8.53 -13.75
CA ALA A 260 11.84 -8.27 -14.67
C ALA A 260 12.26 -9.53 -15.44
N ASP A 261 12.33 -10.67 -14.74
CA ASP A 261 12.64 -11.97 -15.36
C ASP A 261 11.59 -12.34 -16.45
N VAL A 262 10.29 -12.14 -16.16
CA VAL A 262 9.21 -12.38 -17.13
C VAL A 262 9.32 -11.44 -18.35
N LEU A 263 9.59 -10.17 -18.11
CA LEU A 263 9.73 -9.17 -19.20
C LEU A 263 10.94 -9.46 -20.08
N GLN A 264 12.06 -9.93 -19.52
CA GLN A 264 13.24 -10.33 -20.29
C GLN A 264 12.97 -11.55 -21.17
N CYS A 265 12.28 -12.58 -20.66
CA CYS A 265 11.93 -13.79 -21.43
C CYS A 265 11.02 -13.48 -22.60
N SER A 266 10.04 -12.59 -22.43
CA SER A 266 9.09 -12.20 -23.48
C SER A 266 9.78 -11.49 -24.66
N ASP A 267 10.96 -10.91 -24.43
CA ASP A 267 11.74 -10.19 -25.42
C ASP A 267 12.58 -11.11 -26.33
N VAL A 268 12.85 -12.33 -25.92
CA VAL A 268 13.65 -13.31 -26.69
C VAL A 268 12.79 -14.03 -27.71
N GLU A 269 11.46 -14.06 -27.51
CA GLU A 269 10.50 -14.78 -28.38
C GLU A 269 9.84 -13.88 -29.45
N SER A 270 10.09 -12.57 -29.40
CA SER A 270 9.56 -11.56 -30.35
C SER A 270 10.62 -11.11 -31.37
#